data_98dde8b051c165a46e06907cd9dd4781
#
_entry.id   98dde8b051c165a46e06907cd9dd4781
#
_cell.length_a   1.000
_cell.length_b   1.000
_cell.length_c   1.000
_cell.angle_alpha   90.00
_cell.angle_beta   90.00
_cell.angle_gamma   90.00
#
_symmetry.space_group_name_H-M   'P 1'
#
loop_
_entity.id
_entity.type
_entity.pdbx_description
1 polymer ?
#
loop_
_entity_poly.entity_id
_entity_poly.type
_entity_poly.pdbx_seq_one_letter_code
_entity_poly.pdbx_strand_id
1 'polypeptide(L)'
;NISRSKNALLLKSALETFILLDYDTPPSVKVSNNIEEDNPTEYTKILDLVIAEIDSTMRARRTRSETGFLRQRQIFTNLAGYLTKRVPNEWNSLGQGNLAVVVGAGPSLDVTLTLLNSNIPKPIIVAADSSLKALKSAGMDPDFVVSIDPQKTFDSCSDPDYTPGIAILSSQSHDS
;
A
#
# COMPACT_ATOMS: atom_id res chain seq x y z
N ASN A 1 -26.05 -14.76 -13.81
CA ASN A 1 -26.39 -15.72 -12.74
C ASN A 1 -25.21 -15.82 -11.76
N ILE A 2 -25.05 -14.79 -10.97
CA ILE A 2 -24.19 -14.89 -9.79
C ILE A 2 -24.98 -15.79 -8.83
N SER A 3 -24.59 -17.05 -8.84
CA SER A 3 -25.25 -18.08 -8.09
C SER A 3 -25.26 -17.76 -6.60
N ARG A 4 -26.21 -18.32 -5.89
CA ARG A 4 -26.46 -18.32 -4.46
C ARG A 4 -25.25 -18.64 -3.56
N SER A 5 -24.03 -18.34 -3.99
CA SER A 5 -22.83 -18.60 -3.24
C SER A 5 -22.68 -17.57 -2.11
N LYS A 6 -22.85 -18.02 -0.89
CA LYS A 6 -22.53 -17.26 0.34
C LYS A 6 -21.01 -17.06 0.54
N ASN A 7 -20.20 -17.56 -0.39
CA ASN A 7 -18.75 -17.50 -0.31
C ASN A 7 -18.26 -16.19 -0.95
N ALA A 8 -17.79 -15.26 -0.12
CA ALA A 8 -17.26 -13.96 -0.54
C ALA A 8 -16.12 -14.09 -1.55
N LEU A 9 -15.30 -15.15 -1.47
CA LEU A 9 -14.19 -15.40 -2.41
C LEU A 9 -14.69 -15.76 -3.81
N LEU A 10 -15.74 -16.58 -3.91
CA LEU A 10 -16.32 -16.93 -5.20
C LEU A 10 -17.02 -15.74 -5.83
N LEU A 11 -17.70 -14.93 -5.02
CA LEU A 11 -18.31 -13.68 -5.47
C LEU A 11 -17.27 -12.72 -6.01
N LYS A 12 -16.17 -12.53 -5.28
CA LYS A 12 -15.04 -11.70 -5.69
C LYS A 12 -14.46 -12.15 -7.03
N SER A 13 -14.12 -13.43 -7.16
CA SER A 13 -13.58 -13.99 -8.40
C SER A 13 -14.52 -13.84 -9.59
N ALA A 14 -15.83 -14.04 -9.38
CA ALA A 14 -16.85 -13.86 -10.42
C ALA A 14 -16.96 -12.38 -10.85
N LEU A 15 -16.91 -11.44 -9.89
CA LEU A 15 -16.95 -10.02 -10.16
C LEU A 15 -15.69 -9.54 -10.88
N GLU A 16 -14.50 -9.96 -10.43
CA GLU A 16 -13.24 -9.66 -11.11
C GLU A 16 -13.27 -10.12 -12.57
N THR A 17 -13.72 -11.34 -12.84
CA THR A 17 -13.84 -11.86 -14.19
C THR A 17 -14.83 -11.04 -15.03
N PHE A 18 -15.97 -10.63 -14.44
CA PHE A 18 -16.96 -9.82 -15.12
C PHE A 18 -16.45 -8.39 -15.42
N ILE A 19 -15.74 -7.76 -14.48
CA ILE A 19 -15.20 -6.41 -14.63
C ILE A 19 -14.02 -6.38 -15.61
N LEU A 20 -13.29 -7.49 -15.77
CA LEU A 20 -12.21 -7.63 -16.77
C LEU A 20 -12.72 -7.60 -18.22
N LEU A 21 -14.03 -7.72 -18.47
CA LEU A 21 -14.66 -7.64 -19.78
C LEU A 21 -14.76 -6.21 -20.36
N ASP A 22 -13.92 -5.30 -19.87
CA ASP A 22 -13.65 -3.98 -20.51
C ASP A 22 -14.79 -2.96 -20.44
N TYR A 23 -15.23 -2.67 -19.24
CA TYR A 23 -16.14 -1.54 -19.02
C TYR A 23 -15.38 -0.29 -18.59
N ASP A 24 -15.51 0.81 -19.33
CA ASP A 24 -14.99 2.14 -18.95
C ASP A 24 -15.77 2.76 -17.80
N THR A 25 -17.00 2.29 -17.60
CA THR A 25 -17.88 2.76 -16.52
C THR A 25 -18.22 1.62 -15.57
N PRO A 26 -18.35 1.89 -14.26
CA PRO A 26 -18.74 0.85 -13.31
C PRO A 26 -20.11 0.28 -13.68
N PRO A 27 -20.27 -1.05 -13.65
CA PRO A 27 -21.56 -1.67 -13.92
C PRO A 27 -22.58 -1.29 -12.85
N SER A 28 -23.84 -1.04 -13.27
CA SER A 28 -24.92 -0.84 -12.31
C SER A 28 -25.37 -2.16 -11.72
N VAL A 29 -25.50 -2.20 -10.40
CA VAL A 29 -26.00 -3.37 -9.68
C VAL A 29 -27.45 -3.12 -9.29
N LYS A 30 -28.32 -4.06 -9.63
CA LYS A 30 -29.74 -3.99 -9.28
C LYS A 30 -30.17 -5.31 -8.64
N VAL A 31 -30.96 -5.20 -7.59
CA VAL A 31 -31.65 -6.36 -7.02
C VAL A 31 -32.79 -6.77 -7.94
N SER A 32 -32.95 -8.06 -8.21
CA SER A 32 -34.08 -8.56 -9.02
C SER A 32 -35.40 -8.34 -8.26
N ASN A 33 -36.40 -7.86 -8.96
CA ASN A 33 -37.74 -7.69 -8.38
C ASN A 33 -38.44 -9.00 -7.98
N ASN A 34 -37.89 -10.15 -8.39
CA ASN A 34 -38.40 -11.49 -8.03
C ASN A 34 -37.81 -12.03 -6.71
N ILE A 35 -37.04 -11.23 -6.00
CA ILE A 35 -36.56 -11.57 -4.66
C ILE A 35 -37.64 -11.09 -3.69
N GLU A 36 -38.65 -11.92 -3.55
CA GLU A 36 -39.70 -11.68 -2.60
C GLU A 36 -39.21 -11.96 -1.16
N GLU A 37 -39.49 -11.01 -0.31
CA GLU A 37 -39.95 -11.05 1.09
C GLU A 37 -39.16 -11.89 2.11
N ASP A 38 -38.44 -12.94 1.77
CA ASP A 38 -37.93 -13.89 2.77
C ASP A 38 -36.69 -13.41 3.56
N ASN A 39 -35.90 -12.50 3.04
CA ASN A 39 -34.77 -11.95 3.82
C ASN A 39 -34.14 -10.65 3.25
N PRO A 40 -34.84 -9.51 3.31
CA PRO A 40 -34.35 -8.24 2.72
C PRO A 40 -33.01 -7.80 3.29
N THR A 41 -32.73 -8.12 4.55
CA THR A 41 -31.48 -7.74 5.24
C THR A 41 -30.25 -8.51 4.69
N GLU A 42 -30.42 -9.77 4.33
CA GLU A 42 -29.32 -10.57 3.75
C GLU A 42 -28.97 -10.09 2.34
N TYR A 43 -29.95 -9.75 1.55
CA TYR A 43 -29.76 -9.24 0.19
C TYR A 43 -29.11 -7.84 0.19
N THR A 44 -29.49 -6.98 1.12
CA THR A 44 -28.84 -5.67 1.27
C THR A 44 -27.35 -5.83 1.58
N LYS A 45 -26.98 -6.72 2.50
CA LYS A 45 -25.57 -7.00 2.81
C LYS A 45 -24.78 -7.52 1.60
N ILE A 46 -25.39 -8.40 0.82
CA ILE A 46 -24.76 -8.92 -0.40
C ILE A 46 -24.60 -7.80 -1.43
N LEU A 47 -25.60 -6.96 -1.60
CA LEU A 47 -25.55 -5.80 -2.49
C LEU A 47 -24.42 -4.86 -2.11
N ASP A 48 -24.29 -4.51 -0.83
CA ASP A 48 -23.24 -3.66 -0.30
C ASP A 48 -21.84 -4.25 -0.55
N LEU A 49 -21.68 -5.56 -0.35
CA LEU A 49 -20.44 -6.27 -0.66
C LEU A 49 -20.11 -6.23 -2.16
N VAL A 50 -21.10 -6.43 -3.02
CA VAL A 50 -20.92 -6.39 -4.49
C VAL A 50 -20.50 -4.98 -4.92
N ILE A 51 -21.18 -3.95 -4.43
CA ILE A 51 -20.86 -2.55 -4.75
C ILE A 51 -19.44 -2.20 -4.27
N ALA A 52 -19.10 -2.55 -3.03
CA ALA A 52 -17.78 -2.31 -2.47
C ALA A 52 -16.66 -2.99 -3.27
N GLU A 53 -16.87 -4.22 -3.75
CA GLU A 53 -15.89 -4.96 -4.55
C GLU A 53 -15.75 -4.35 -5.96
N ILE A 54 -16.85 -3.94 -6.59
CA ILE A 54 -16.82 -3.23 -7.88
C ILE A 54 -16.00 -1.95 -7.74
N ASP A 55 -16.30 -1.13 -6.74
CA ASP A 55 -15.61 0.12 -6.48
C ASP A 55 -14.11 -0.09 -6.20
N SER A 56 -13.77 -1.12 -5.44
CA SER A 56 -12.39 -1.50 -5.14
C SER A 56 -11.63 -1.88 -6.41
N THR A 57 -12.23 -2.72 -7.24
CA THR A 57 -11.64 -3.21 -8.49
C THR A 57 -11.48 -2.07 -9.51
N MET A 58 -12.50 -1.21 -9.64
CA MET A 58 -12.42 -0.04 -10.53
C MET A 58 -11.37 0.97 -10.08
N ARG A 59 -11.25 1.25 -8.78
CA ARG A 59 -10.16 2.09 -8.24
C ARG A 59 -8.79 1.49 -8.52
N ALA A 60 -8.61 0.20 -8.28
CA ALA A 60 -7.34 -0.49 -8.56
C ALA A 60 -6.98 -0.44 -10.05
N ARG A 61 -7.96 -0.63 -10.94
CA ARG A 61 -7.79 -0.53 -12.40
C ARG A 61 -7.39 0.90 -12.81
N ARG A 62 -8.10 1.91 -12.31
CA ARG A 62 -7.80 3.31 -12.57
C ARG A 62 -6.39 3.69 -12.12
N THR A 63 -6.03 3.36 -10.89
CA THR A 63 -4.68 3.57 -10.37
C THR A 63 -3.62 2.90 -11.24
N ARG A 64 -3.87 1.67 -11.67
CA ARG A 64 -2.94 0.92 -12.54
C ARG A 64 -2.80 1.57 -13.92
N SER A 65 -3.87 2.07 -14.50
CA SER A 65 -3.85 2.79 -15.77
C SER A 65 -3.13 4.14 -15.66
N GLU A 66 -3.46 4.93 -14.63
CA GLU A 66 -2.88 6.27 -14.44
C GLU A 66 -1.40 6.24 -14.07
N THR A 67 -0.99 5.28 -13.25
CA THR A 67 0.41 5.20 -12.77
C THR A 67 1.28 4.21 -13.53
N GLY A 68 0.69 3.38 -14.40
CA GLY A 68 1.42 2.31 -15.11
C GLY A 68 2.57 2.82 -15.96
N PHE A 69 2.34 3.84 -16.75
CA PHE A 69 3.37 4.45 -17.58
C PHE A 69 4.49 5.09 -16.74
N LEU A 70 4.11 5.80 -15.67
CA LEU A 70 5.08 6.41 -14.76
C LEU A 70 5.98 5.34 -14.12
N ARG A 71 5.40 4.25 -13.64
CA ARG A 71 6.15 3.13 -13.05
C ARG A 71 7.13 2.53 -14.06
N GLN A 72 6.68 2.28 -15.29
CA GLN A 72 7.57 1.76 -16.34
C GLN A 72 8.71 2.74 -16.62
N ARG A 73 8.43 4.03 -16.75
CA ARG A 73 9.45 5.06 -16.94
C ARG A 73 10.47 5.02 -15.80
N GLN A 74 10.05 5.01 -14.55
CA GLN A 74 10.95 4.97 -13.40
C GLN A 74 11.80 3.69 -13.38
N ILE A 75 11.23 2.53 -13.71
CA ILE A 75 12.00 1.28 -13.82
C ILE A 75 13.14 1.43 -14.82
N PHE A 76 12.90 2.02 -16.00
CA PHE A 76 13.94 2.23 -16.99
C PHE A 76 14.96 3.27 -16.54
N THR A 77 14.54 4.37 -15.94
CA THR A 77 15.44 5.39 -15.40
C THR A 77 16.36 4.82 -14.32
N ASN A 78 15.81 4.00 -13.42
CA ASN A 78 16.54 3.41 -12.29
C ASN A 78 17.29 2.12 -12.65
N LEU A 79 17.19 1.64 -13.91
CA LEU A 79 17.69 0.31 -14.29
C LEU A 79 19.18 0.12 -13.99
N ALA A 80 20.03 1.10 -14.27
CA ALA A 80 21.46 1.02 -14.01
C ALA A 80 21.75 0.85 -12.51
N GLY A 81 21.08 1.63 -11.66
CA GLY A 81 21.18 1.50 -10.21
C GLY A 81 20.69 0.14 -9.70
N TYR A 82 19.56 -0.32 -10.22
CA TYR A 82 18.98 -1.63 -9.86
C TYR A 82 19.89 -2.82 -10.22
N LEU A 83 20.58 -2.76 -11.36
CA LEU A 83 21.47 -3.82 -11.80
C LEU A 83 22.81 -3.82 -11.05
N THR A 84 23.25 -2.68 -10.54
CA THR A 84 24.56 -2.51 -9.90
C THR A 84 24.52 -2.51 -8.38
N LYS A 85 23.38 -2.07 -7.80
CA LYS A 85 23.20 -1.98 -6.35
C LYS A 85 22.25 -3.08 -5.87
N ARG A 86 22.60 -3.75 -4.79
CA ARG A 86 21.79 -4.80 -4.17
C ARG A 86 21.80 -4.64 -2.67
N VAL A 87 20.77 -5.17 -2.01
CA VAL A 87 20.81 -5.32 -0.56
C VAL A 87 22.01 -6.22 -0.22
N PRO A 88 22.92 -5.76 0.64
CA PRO A 88 24.10 -6.54 1.01
C PRO A 88 23.71 -7.88 1.65
N ASN A 89 24.43 -8.96 1.31
CA ASN A 89 24.15 -10.27 1.88
C ASN A 89 24.37 -10.31 3.40
N GLU A 90 25.23 -9.46 3.91
CA GLU A 90 25.54 -9.31 5.34
C GLU A 90 24.31 -8.86 6.13
N TRP A 91 23.30 -8.29 5.47
CA TRP A 91 22.06 -7.84 6.11
C TRP A 91 21.07 -8.99 6.39
N ASN A 92 21.30 -10.18 5.87
CA ASN A 92 20.38 -11.32 6.05
C ASN A 92 20.13 -11.69 7.51
N SER A 93 20.98 -11.29 8.43
CA SER A 93 20.85 -11.59 9.87
C SER A 93 21.02 -10.34 10.74
N LEU A 94 20.99 -9.15 10.16
CA LEU A 94 21.30 -7.90 10.86
C LEU A 94 20.39 -7.64 12.08
N GLY A 95 19.12 -8.04 11.97
CA GLY A 95 18.12 -7.90 13.03
C GLY A 95 17.97 -9.09 13.95
N GLN A 96 18.76 -10.15 13.80
CA GLN A 96 18.58 -11.38 14.58
C GLN A 96 18.84 -11.12 16.07
N GLY A 97 17.80 -11.42 16.90
CA GLY A 97 17.84 -11.17 18.35
C GLY A 97 17.52 -9.72 18.77
N ASN A 98 17.30 -8.81 17.83
CA ASN A 98 16.90 -7.44 18.12
C ASN A 98 15.42 -7.20 17.79
N LEU A 99 14.80 -6.30 18.52
CA LEU A 99 13.47 -5.81 18.18
C LEU A 99 13.58 -4.90 16.96
N ALA A 100 12.76 -5.15 15.94
CA ALA A 100 12.60 -4.25 14.80
C ALA A 100 11.15 -3.71 14.76
N VAL A 101 11.01 -2.44 14.43
CA VAL A 101 9.72 -1.75 14.34
C VAL A 101 9.57 -1.14 12.95
N VAL A 102 8.47 -1.48 12.28
CA VAL A 102 8.09 -0.85 11.01
C VAL A 102 7.18 0.33 11.28
N VAL A 103 7.57 1.50 10.78
CA VAL A 103 6.86 2.77 11.01
C VAL A 103 6.22 3.25 9.72
N GLY A 104 4.89 3.41 9.76
CA GLY A 104 4.09 4.00 8.69
C GLY A 104 3.43 5.30 9.13
N ALA A 105 2.99 6.14 8.18
CA ALA A 105 2.36 7.45 8.43
C ALA A 105 0.85 7.34 8.76
N GLY A 106 0.47 6.39 9.59
CA GLY A 106 -0.91 6.28 10.07
C GLY A 106 -1.23 7.26 11.21
N PRO A 107 -2.52 7.55 11.46
CA PRO A 107 -2.94 8.46 12.54
C PRO A 107 -2.49 8.05 13.95
N SER A 108 -2.21 6.76 14.14
CA SER A 108 -1.69 6.21 15.42
C SER A 108 -0.21 6.51 15.64
N LEU A 109 0.52 7.00 14.63
CA LEU A 109 1.96 7.22 14.73
C LEU A 109 2.30 8.21 15.84
N ASP A 110 1.58 9.33 15.93
CA ASP A 110 1.84 10.38 16.93
C ASP A 110 1.76 9.86 18.38
N VAL A 111 0.85 8.91 18.61
CA VAL A 111 0.70 8.27 19.92
C VAL A 111 1.84 7.28 20.18
N THR A 112 2.25 6.52 19.16
CA THR A 112 3.25 5.45 19.32
C THR A 112 4.69 5.96 19.33
N LEU A 113 4.97 7.14 18.78
CA LEU A 113 6.31 7.76 18.78
C LEU A 113 6.86 7.92 20.22
N THR A 114 6.00 8.31 21.15
CA THR A 114 6.40 8.45 22.56
C THR A 114 6.84 7.11 23.17
N LEU A 115 6.15 6.03 22.82
CA LEU A 115 6.48 4.67 23.28
C LEU A 115 7.78 4.17 22.65
N LEU A 116 8.02 4.47 21.36
CA LEU A 116 9.27 4.11 20.67
C LEU A 116 10.47 4.78 21.31
N ASN A 117 10.34 6.05 21.67
CA ASN A 117 11.44 6.83 22.26
C ASN A 117 11.80 6.39 23.69
N SER A 118 10.86 5.77 24.41
CA SER A 118 11.07 5.30 25.78
C SER A 118 11.67 3.89 25.91
N ASN A 119 11.77 3.14 24.80
CA ASN A 119 12.26 1.77 24.83
C ASN A 119 13.80 1.68 24.89
N ILE A 120 14.30 0.87 25.80
CA ILE A 120 15.71 0.53 25.94
C ILE A 120 15.81 -1.01 26.06
N PRO A 121 16.53 -1.69 25.17
CA PRO A 121 17.35 -1.18 24.06
C PRO A 121 16.51 -0.59 22.91
N LYS A 122 17.09 0.42 22.23
CA LYS A 122 16.45 1.05 21.09
C LYS A 122 16.20 0.02 19.98
N PRO A 123 14.97 -0.10 19.45
CA PRO A 123 14.68 -1.02 18.34
C PRO A 123 15.30 -0.55 17.03
N ILE A 124 15.50 -1.46 16.10
CA ILE A 124 15.80 -1.11 14.69
C ILE A 124 14.54 -0.49 14.09
N ILE A 125 14.64 0.72 13.57
CA ILE A 125 13.51 1.45 12.99
C ILE A 125 13.58 1.37 11.47
N VAL A 126 12.56 0.73 10.87
CA VAL A 126 12.35 0.69 9.42
C VAL A 126 11.17 1.59 9.08
N ALA A 127 11.42 2.72 8.46
CA ALA A 127 10.41 3.74 8.18
C ALA A 127 9.93 3.70 6.73
N ALA A 128 8.63 3.82 6.52
CA ALA A 128 8.12 4.22 5.22
C ALA A 128 8.46 5.70 4.95
N ASP A 129 8.72 6.05 3.70
CA ASP A 129 9.02 7.41 3.27
C ASP A 129 8.07 8.47 3.83
N SER A 130 6.77 8.18 3.84
CA SER A 130 5.72 9.07 4.33
C SER A 130 5.77 9.34 5.84
N SER A 131 6.49 8.56 6.62
CA SER A 131 6.62 8.74 8.07
C SER A 131 7.81 9.60 8.49
N LEU A 132 8.70 9.98 7.55
CA LEU A 132 9.95 10.69 7.85
C LEU A 132 9.74 12.03 8.55
N LYS A 133 8.76 12.84 8.08
CA LYS A 133 8.48 14.14 8.71
C LYS A 133 8.03 14.02 10.16
N ALA A 134 7.22 13.00 10.46
CA ALA A 134 6.77 12.75 11.83
C ALA A 134 7.92 12.27 12.72
N LEU A 135 8.76 11.35 12.23
CA LEU A 135 9.95 10.88 12.95
C LEU A 135 10.92 12.04 13.23
N LYS A 136 11.23 12.87 12.23
CA LYS A 136 12.07 14.06 12.41
C LYS A 136 11.52 15.00 13.49
N SER A 137 10.21 15.28 13.43
CA SER A 137 9.54 16.14 14.42
C SER A 137 9.62 15.58 15.85
N ALA A 138 9.71 14.26 15.99
CA ALA A 138 9.90 13.57 17.26
C ALA A 138 11.38 13.42 17.67
N GLY A 139 12.32 13.93 16.88
CA GLY A 139 13.76 13.79 17.12
C GLY A 139 14.27 12.35 16.99
N MET A 140 13.65 11.57 16.11
CA MET A 140 13.96 10.14 15.91
C MET A 140 14.49 9.92 14.50
N ASP A 141 15.63 9.25 14.39
CA ASP A 141 16.20 8.85 13.11
C ASP A 141 15.94 7.36 12.88
N PRO A 142 15.34 6.97 11.76
CA PRO A 142 15.24 5.56 11.37
C PRO A 142 16.58 5.01 10.91
N ASP A 143 16.77 3.70 11.11
CA ASP A 143 17.95 2.99 10.58
C ASP A 143 17.80 2.73 9.08
N PHE A 144 16.59 2.46 8.63
CA PHE A 144 16.24 2.20 7.24
C PHE A 144 15.02 2.99 6.81
N VAL A 145 15.05 3.48 5.58
CA VAL A 145 13.91 4.14 4.91
C VAL A 145 13.54 3.36 3.67
N VAL A 146 12.27 2.99 3.54
CA VAL A 146 11.76 2.26 2.37
C VAL A 146 10.85 3.18 1.56
N SER A 147 11.18 3.37 0.27
CA SER A 147 10.31 4.07 -0.68
C SER A 147 10.02 3.21 -1.91
N ILE A 148 8.74 3.15 -2.28
CA ILE A 148 8.24 2.37 -3.43
C ILE A 148 7.35 3.18 -4.36
N ASP A 149 6.99 4.41 -4.00
CA ASP A 149 6.02 5.22 -4.72
C ASP A 149 6.70 6.00 -5.86
N PRO A 150 6.29 5.79 -7.13
CA PRO A 150 6.87 6.49 -8.26
C PRO A 150 6.55 8.00 -8.32
N GLN A 151 5.57 8.45 -7.54
CA GLN A 151 5.12 9.85 -7.53
C GLN A 151 5.76 10.68 -6.39
N LYS A 152 6.34 10.01 -5.41
CA LYS A 152 6.91 10.69 -4.25
C LYS A 152 8.36 11.10 -4.50
N THR A 153 8.58 12.40 -4.53
CA THR A 153 9.93 12.98 -4.51
C THR A 153 10.49 12.99 -3.09
N PHE A 154 11.79 13.06 -2.96
CA PHE A 154 12.45 13.19 -1.66
C PHE A 154 11.91 14.38 -0.86
N ASP A 155 11.79 15.55 -1.48
CA ASP A 155 11.25 16.76 -0.85
C ASP A 155 9.80 16.62 -0.35
N SER A 156 9.00 15.76 -0.99
CA SER A 156 7.63 15.50 -0.54
C SER A 156 7.57 14.69 0.76
N CYS A 157 8.59 13.89 1.01
CA CYS A 157 8.65 12.94 2.13
C CYS A 157 9.55 13.44 3.28
N SER A 158 10.58 14.20 2.97
CA SER A 158 11.59 14.65 3.92
C SER A 158 11.97 16.12 3.68
N ASP A 159 12.79 16.66 4.55
CA ASP A 159 13.43 17.96 4.35
C ASP A 159 14.81 17.74 3.73
N PRO A 160 15.33 18.68 2.89
CA PRO A 160 16.63 18.55 2.23
C PRO A 160 17.81 18.31 3.20
N ASP A 161 17.73 18.87 4.40
CA ASP A 161 18.78 18.76 5.42
C ASP A 161 18.64 17.52 6.33
N TYR A 162 17.66 16.65 6.04
CA TYR A 162 17.40 15.47 6.84
C TYR A 162 17.71 14.20 6.03
N THR A 163 18.87 13.62 6.30
CA THR A 163 19.35 12.39 5.64
C THR A 163 19.43 11.23 6.63
N PRO A 164 18.29 10.67 7.06
CA PRO A 164 18.30 9.61 8.05
C PRO A 164 18.61 8.25 7.42
N GLY A 165 19.43 7.46 8.10
CA GLY A 165 19.60 6.04 7.86
C GLY A 165 19.99 5.65 6.44
N ILE A 166 19.64 4.44 6.07
CA ILE A 166 19.92 3.87 4.75
C ILE A 166 18.62 3.79 3.94
N ALA A 167 18.62 4.41 2.75
CA ALA A 167 17.49 4.34 1.86
C ALA A 167 17.47 3.02 1.06
N ILE A 168 16.33 2.32 1.12
CA ILE A 168 16.02 1.13 0.32
C ILE A 168 14.95 1.55 -0.69
N LEU A 169 15.36 1.68 -1.95
CA LEU A 169 14.49 2.17 -3.01
C LEU A 169 14.04 1.02 -3.91
N SER A 170 12.78 1.03 -4.29
CA SER A 170 12.27 0.17 -5.36
C SER A 170 12.76 0.67 -6.71
N SER A 171 12.89 -0.23 -7.69
CA SER A 171 13.17 0.15 -9.08
C SER A 171 12.12 1.10 -9.69
N GLN A 172 10.92 1.15 -9.14
CA GLN A 172 9.85 2.04 -9.58
C GLN A 172 9.69 3.32 -8.75
N SER A 173 10.54 3.54 -7.74
CA SER A 173 10.56 4.78 -6.96
C SER A 173 10.97 5.98 -7.81
N HIS A 174 10.63 7.17 -7.37
CA HIS A 174 11.08 8.41 -8.04
C HIS A 174 12.63 8.46 -8.06
N ASP A 175 13.18 9.06 -9.08
CA ASP A 175 14.62 9.12 -9.37
C ASP A 175 15.37 10.26 -8.64
N SER A 176 14.66 11.06 -7.84
CA SER A 176 15.22 12.18 -7.07
C SER A 176 15.31 11.88 -5.58
#